data_2205f12bd5cb483aa70983415900507a
#
_entry.id   2205f12bd5cb483aa70983415900507a
#
_cell.length_a   1.000
_cell.length_b   1.000
_cell.length_c   1.000
_cell.angle_alpha   90.00
_cell.angle_beta   90.00
_cell.angle_gamma   90.00
#
_symmetry.space_group_name_H-M   'P 1'
#
loop_
_entity.id
_entity.type
_entity.pdbx_description
1 polymer ?
#
loop_
_entity_poly.entity_id
_entity_poly.type
_entity_poly.pdbx_seq_one_letter_code
_entity_poly.pdbx_strand_id
1 'polypeptide(L)'
;LPSQLKLTYETCHYDERLWRLKTFLSEKLRADAKVIVYFLTCACVDYYHTALSAGGPADPLAGDDDDGVRPAAGATDAVVALHGKMKQAQREAALSAFAATTTGACLLCTDVAARGLDIPGVDWVIQFDAPQDPAAFVHRVGRTARMGREGSSLLYVSPHEESYLEFLRVRHIKVEPSPAMLGEEKEEE
;
A
#
# COMPACT_ATOMS: atom_id res chain seq x y z
N LEU A 1 -19.46 2.47 4.33
CA LEU A 1 -18.40 1.50 3.96
C LEU A 1 -18.98 0.08 4.04
N PRO A 2 -18.53 -0.85 3.18
CA PRO A 2 -18.96 -2.25 3.22
C PRO A 2 -18.65 -2.90 4.57
N SER A 3 -19.55 -3.74 5.08
CA SER A 3 -19.38 -4.44 6.36
C SER A 3 -18.21 -5.45 6.38
N GLN A 4 -17.73 -5.86 5.21
CA GLN A 4 -16.63 -6.80 5.01
C GLN A 4 -15.27 -6.12 4.80
N LEU A 5 -15.19 -4.80 5.04
CA LEU A 5 -13.96 -4.01 4.90
C LEU A 5 -13.30 -3.84 6.26
N LYS A 6 -12.09 -4.36 6.40
CA LYS A 6 -11.24 -4.17 7.57
C LYS A 6 -10.34 -2.96 7.36
N LEU A 7 -10.44 -1.97 8.24
CA LEU A 7 -9.61 -0.77 8.20
C LEU A 7 -8.65 -0.78 9.37
N THR A 8 -7.35 -0.74 9.07
CA THR A 8 -6.30 -0.72 10.08
C THR A 8 -5.31 0.43 9.84
N TYR A 9 -4.57 0.83 10.87
CA TYR A 9 -3.48 1.79 10.76
C TYR A 9 -2.23 1.30 11.49
N GLU A 10 -1.08 1.81 11.08
CA GLU A 10 0.19 1.69 11.77
C GLU A 10 0.79 3.07 11.97
N THR A 11 1.18 3.37 13.21
CA THR A 11 1.98 4.56 13.53
C THR A 11 3.45 4.22 13.32
N CYS A 12 4.11 4.94 12.41
CA CYS A 12 5.53 4.72 12.11
C CYS A 12 6.18 6.00 11.57
N HIS A 13 7.48 6.14 11.77
CA HIS A 13 8.24 7.23 11.17
C HIS A 13 8.41 7.06 9.66
N TYR A 14 8.65 8.16 8.94
CA TYR A 14 8.74 8.14 7.47
C TYR A 14 9.90 7.29 6.94
N ASP A 15 11.03 7.24 7.66
CA ASP A 15 12.20 6.44 7.35
C ASP A 15 11.93 4.93 7.47
N GLU A 16 11.02 4.51 8.34
CA GLU A 16 10.62 3.13 8.51
C GLU A 16 9.64 2.64 7.44
N ARG A 17 8.86 3.56 6.82
CA ARG A 17 7.76 3.20 5.93
C ARG A 17 8.17 2.34 4.74
N LEU A 18 9.35 2.59 4.16
CA LEU A 18 9.84 1.79 3.02
C LEU A 18 10.07 0.35 3.43
N TRP A 19 10.75 0.13 4.57
CA TRP A 19 11.01 -1.21 5.08
C TRP A 19 9.71 -1.94 5.44
N ARG A 20 8.80 -1.29 6.17
CA ARG A 20 7.49 -1.84 6.53
C ARG A 20 6.69 -2.22 5.28
N LEU A 21 6.67 -1.34 4.28
CA LEU A 21 6.01 -1.62 3.00
C LEU A 21 6.65 -2.82 2.27
N LYS A 22 7.99 -2.91 2.23
CA LYS A 22 8.70 -4.05 1.62
C LYS A 22 8.33 -5.36 2.29
N THR A 23 8.38 -5.40 3.62
CA THR A 23 8.03 -6.58 4.42
C THR A 23 6.58 -7.00 4.17
N PHE A 24 5.65 -6.04 4.24
CA PHE A 24 4.24 -6.28 3.97
C PHE A 24 4.00 -6.83 2.56
N LEU A 25 4.56 -6.19 1.53
CA LEU A 25 4.41 -6.63 0.14
C LEU A 25 5.02 -8.00 -0.07
N SER A 26 6.19 -8.27 0.51
CA SER A 26 6.84 -9.60 0.42
C SER A 26 5.94 -10.72 0.94
N GLU A 27 5.24 -10.50 2.04
CA GLU A 27 4.28 -11.46 2.60
C GLU A 27 3.04 -11.61 1.70
N LYS A 28 2.41 -10.48 1.35
CA LYS A 28 1.11 -10.50 0.65
C LYS A 28 1.23 -10.98 -0.80
N LEU A 29 2.29 -10.59 -1.50
CA LEU A 29 2.51 -11.04 -2.89
C LEU A 29 2.82 -12.54 -2.96
N ARG A 30 3.52 -13.10 -1.94
CA ARG A 30 3.71 -14.57 -1.85
C ARG A 30 2.41 -15.32 -1.59
N ALA A 31 1.44 -14.67 -0.97
CA ALA A 31 0.09 -15.21 -0.75
C ALA A 31 -0.88 -14.91 -1.91
N ASP A 32 -0.35 -14.57 -3.08
CA ASP A 32 -1.10 -14.23 -4.30
C ASP A 32 -2.09 -13.05 -4.16
N ALA A 33 -1.88 -12.18 -3.16
CA ALA A 33 -2.75 -11.03 -2.96
C ALA A 33 -2.48 -9.91 -3.97
N LYS A 34 -3.54 -9.25 -4.42
CA LYS A 34 -3.47 -8.01 -5.20
C LYS A 34 -3.54 -6.80 -4.29
N VAL A 35 -2.50 -5.97 -4.36
CA VAL A 35 -2.31 -4.80 -3.48
C VAL A 35 -2.30 -3.51 -4.29
N ILE A 36 -3.03 -2.48 -3.85
CA ILE A 36 -2.87 -1.10 -4.34
C ILE A 36 -2.21 -0.26 -3.25
N VAL A 37 -1.18 0.50 -3.61
CA VAL A 37 -0.51 1.45 -2.71
C VAL A 37 -0.70 2.87 -3.22
N TYR A 38 -1.28 3.73 -2.40
CA TYR A 38 -1.54 5.12 -2.71
C TYR A 38 -0.47 6.06 -2.16
N PHE A 39 0.07 6.90 -3.05
CA PHE A 39 0.99 7.99 -2.76
C PHE A 39 0.37 9.34 -3.12
N LEU A 40 0.84 10.41 -2.47
CA LEU A 40 0.37 11.77 -2.77
C LEU A 40 0.91 12.32 -4.08
N THR A 41 2.12 11.93 -4.49
CA THR A 41 2.79 12.52 -5.65
C THR A 41 3.27 11.50 -6.68
N CYS A 42 3.35 11.93 -7.95
CA CYS A 42 3.92 11.11 -9.02
C CYS A 42 5.41 10.77 -8.75
N ALA A 43 6.16 11.69 -8.16
CA ALA A 43 7.58 11.48 -7.84
C ALA A 43 7.75 10.37 -6.78
N CYS A 44 6.86 10.28 -5.79
CA CYS A 44 6.86 9.18 -4.84
C CYS A 44 6.58 7.85 -5.54
N VAL A 45 5.60 7.81 -6.45
CA VAL A 45 5.31 6.58 -7.22
C VAL A 45 6.54 6.12 -7.99
N ASP A 46 7.23 7.02 -8.70
CA ASP A 46 8.45 6.67 -9.46
C ASP A 46 9.58 6.19 -8.55
N TYR A 47 9.80 6.89 -7.43
CA TYR A 47 10.84 6.54 -6.46
C TYR A 47 10.59 5.15 -5.86
N TYR A 48 9.39 4.92 -5.31
CA TYR A 48 9.05 3.65 -4.67
C TYR A 48 8.95 2.51 -5.68
N HIS A 49 8.52 2.77 -6.91
CA HIS A 49 8.58 1.78 -7.98
C HIS A 49 10.00 1.31 -8.22
N THR A 50 10.95 2.24 -8.34
CA THR A 50 12.38 1.91 -8.50
C THR A 50 12.93 1.16 -7.29
N ALA A 51 12.64 1.64 -6.08
CA ALA A 51 13.13 1.04 -4.84
C ALA A 51 12.60 -0.39 -4.59
N LEU A 52 11.37 -0.67 -5.03
CA LEU A 52 10.74 -1.99 -4.88
C LEU A 52 11.08 -2.95 -6.02
N SER A 53 11.31 -2.45 -7.24
CA SER A 53 11.59 -3.28 -8.43
C SER A 53 13.06 -3.73 -8.54
N ALA A 54 14.03 -2.90 -8.15
CA ALA A 54 15.45 -3.15 -8.37
C ALA A 54 16.16 -3.92 -7.23
N GLY A 55 15.44 -4.48 -6.28
CA GLY A 55 16.05 -4.97 -5.04
C GLY A 55 16.49 -3.83 -4.12
N GLY A 56 16.14 -2.61 -4.46
CA GLY A 56 16.41 -1.36 -3.75
C GLY A 56 17.89 -1.05 -3.50
N PRO A 57 18.25 0.20 -3.14
CA PRO A 57 19.54 0.44 -2.49
C PRO A 57 19.57 -0.43 -1.23
N ALA A 58 20.70 -1.08 -0.98
CA ALA A 58 20.94 -1.78 0.26
C ALA A 58 20.52 -0.87 1.41
N ASP A 59 19.72 -1.38 2.33
CA ASP A 59 19.32 -0.62 3.52
C ASP A 59 20.60 -0.14 4.21
N PRO A 60 20.84 1.17 4.32
CA PRO A 60 22.02 1.67 5.01
C PRO A 60 22.06 1.31 6.49
N LEU A 61 20.95 0.77 7.03
CA LEU A 61 20.80 0.25 8.38
C LEU A 61 20.83 -1.29 8.44
N ALA A 62 20.88 -1.99 7.30
CA ALA A 62 21.14 -3.41 7.28
C ALA A 62 22.59 -3.60 7.76
N GLY A 63 22.76 -4.11 8.97
CA GLY A 63 24.07 -4.57 9.45
C GLY A 63 24.60 -5.67 8.51
N ASP A 64 25.91 -5.97 8.62
CA ASP A 64 26.59 -7.00 7.82
C ASP A 64 26.04 -8.43 8.00
N ASP A 65 24.97 -8.60 8.79
CA ASP A 65 24.26 -9.85 9.06
C ASP A 65 23.09 -10.08 8.08
N ASP A 66 23.29 -9.66 6.81
CA ASP A 66 22.33 -9.92 5.72
C ASP A 66 22.20 -11.44 5.48
N ASP A 67 21.29 -12.08 6.21
CA ASP A 67 20.87 -13.48 5.99
C ASP A 67 20.15 -13.68 4.63
N GLY A 68 20.47 -12.85 3.66
CA GLY A 68 20.19 -13.14 2.24
C GLY A 68 18.72 -13.32 1.91
N VAL A 69 17.77 -12.67 2.62
CA VAL A 69 16.38 -12.56 2.16
C VAL A 69 16.34 -11.55 1.00
N ARG A 70 17.03 -11.87 -0.08
CA ARG A 70 16.78 -11.23 -1.38
C ARG A 70 15.32 -11.49 -1.74
N PRO A 71 14.56 -10.47 -2.17
CA PRO A 71 13.29 -10.75 -2.82
C PRO A 71 13.56 -11.78 -3.91
N ALA A 72 12.78 -12.86 -3.92
CA ALA A 72 12.94 -13.92 -4.91
C ALA A 72 13.01 -13.27 -6.30
N ALA A 73 14.01 -13.67 -7.11
CA ALA A 73 14.10 -13.26 -8.49
C ALA A 73 12.76 -13.57 -9.17
N GLY A 74 12.00 -12.53 -9.55
CA GLY A 74 10.61 -12.65 -10.03
C GLY A 74 9.66 -11.61 -9.42
N ALA A 75 10.00 -10.96 -8.29
CA ALA A 75 9.16 -9.93 -7.70
C ALA A 75 9.18 -8.60 -8.48
N THR A 76 10.10 -8.42 -9.42
CA THR A 76 10.23 -7.19 -10.21
C THR A 76 9.07 -6.97 -11.17
N ASP A 77 8.48 -8.02 -11.72
CA ASP A 77 7.34 -7.91 -12.65
C ASP A 77 6.00 -7.76 -11.92
N ALA A 78 5.97 -8.00 -10.61
CA ALA A 78 4.76 -7.92 -9.80
C ALA A 78 4.42 -6.48 -9.35
N VAL A 79 5.34 -5.53 -9.48
CA VAL A 79 5.15 -4.13 -9.05
C VAL A 79 5.00 -3.22 -10.26
N VAL A 80 3.86 -2.54 -10.34
CA VAL A 80 3.50 -1.69 -11.48
C VAL A 80 3.23 -0.26 -11.00
N ALA A 81 3.72 0.75 -11.73
CA ALA A 81 3.49 2.16 -11.45
C ALA A 81 2.35 2.74 -12.31
N LEU A 82 1.52 3.63 -11.71
CA LEU A 82 0.45 4.33 -12.39
C LEU A 82 0.27 5.75 -11.87
N HIS A 83 0.60 6.76 -12.67
CA HIS A 83 0.41 8.16 -12.28
C HIS A 83 0.13 9.07 -13.49
N GLY A 84 -0.33 10.31 -13.20
CA GLY A 84 -0.83 11.23 -14.22
C GLY A 84 0.21 11.77 -15.22
N LYS A 85 1.51 11.67 -14.91
CA LYS A 85 2.61 12.10 -15.83
C LYS A 85 2.95 11.04 -16.88
N MET A 86 2.46 9.80 -16.75
CA MET A 86 2.67 8.73 -17.73
C MET A 86 1.82 8.98 -18.98
N LYS A 87 2.34 8.55 -20.14
CA LYS A 87 1.57 8.53 -21.39
C LYS A 87 0.40 7.59 -21.28
N GLN A 88 -0.69 7.88 -21.99
CA GLN A 88 -1.93 7.07 -21.93
C GLN A 88 -1.68 5.59 -22.22
N ALA A 89 -0.90 5.27 -23.27
CA ALA A 89 -0.57 3.89 -23.62
C ALA A 89 0.20 3.15 -22.50
N GLN A 90 1.08 3.84 -21.77
CA GLN A 90 1.79 3.26 -20.62
C GLN A 90 0.84 2.97 -19.45
N ARG A 91 -0.13 3.86 -19.20
CA ARG A 91 -1.14 3.69 -18.15
C ARG A 91 -2.04 2.49 -18.46
N GLU A 92 -2.49 2.36 -19.71
CA GLU A 92 -3.29 1.23 -20.17
C GLU A 92 -2.53 -0.10 -20.07
N ALA A 93 -1.27 -0.11 -20.49
CA ALA A 93 -0.40 -1.28 -20.36
C ALA A 93 -0.21 -1.69 -18.89
N ALA A 94 0.07 -0.73 -17.99
CA ALA A 94 0.23 -0.95 -16.57
C ALA A 94 -1.03 -1.58 -15.92
N LEU A 95 -2.20 -1.02 -16.24
CA LEU A 95 -3.48 -1.54 -15.75
C LEU A 95 -3.80 -2.93 -16.30
N SER A 96 -3.57 -3.14 -17.59
CA SER A 96 -3.78 -4.44 -18.23
C SER A 96 -2.88 -5.51 -17.62
N ALA A 97 -1.59 -5.18 -17.37
CA ALA A 97 -0.65 -6.08 -16.71
C ALA A 97 -1.11 -6.44 -15.29
N PHE A 98 -1.47 -5.43 -14.47
CA PHE A 98 -1.99 -5.65 -13.12
C PHE A 98 -3.29 -6.47 -13.11
N ALA A 99 -4.22 -6.19 -14.02
CA ALA A 99 -5.49 -6.90 -14.10
C ALA A 99 -5.31 -8.37 -14.53
N ALA A 100 -4.43 -8.62 -15.52
CA ALA A 100 -4.18 -9.96 -16.08
C ALA A 100 -3.40 -10.88 -15.13
N THR A 101 -2.66 -10.34 -14.16
CA THR A 101 -1.88 -11.14 -13.20
C THR A 101 -2.80 -11.99 -12.34
N THR A 102 -2.54 -13.29 -12.31
CA THR A 102 -3.27 -14.29 -11.49
C THR A 102 -2.56 -14.62 -10.17
N THR A 103 -1.31 -14.21 -10.03
CA THR A 103 -0.48 -14.29 -8.83
C THR A 103 -0.47 -12.95 -8.08
N GLY A 104 0.29 -12.84 -7.01
CA GLY A 104 0.43 -11.59 -6.26
C GLY A 104 0.93 -10.43 -7.13
N ALA A 105 0.28 -9.28 -7.05
CA ALA A 105 0.65 -8.07 -7.79
C ALA A 105 0.45 -6.80 -6.95
N CYS A 106 1.30 -5.80 -7.18
CA CYS A 106 1.23 -4.50 -6.51
C CYS A 106 1.11 -3.37 -7.53
N LEU A 107 0.12 -2.51 -7.37
CA LEU A 107 -0.05 -1.28 -8.14
C LEU A 107 0.26 -0.07 -7.26
N LEU A 108 1.32 0.67 -7.58
CA LEU A 108 1.67 1.93 -6.94
C LEU A 108 1.01 3.07 -7.72
N CYS A 109 0.19 3.90 -7.08
CA CYS A 109 -0.54 4.93 -7.80
C CYS A 109 -0.81 6.21 -7.01
N THR A 110 -1.25 7.25 -7.74
CA THR A 110 -1.82 8.47 -7.16
C THR A 110 -3.34 8.47 -7.30
N ASP A 111 -4.06 9.26 -6.47
CA ASP A 111 -5.52 9.36 -6.54
C ASP A 111 -6.04 9.72 -7.93
N VAL A 112 -5.39 10.68 -8.59
CA VAL A 112 -5.81 11.15 -9.92
C VAL A 112 -5.74 10.04 -10.96
N ALA A 113 -4.70 9.23 -10.90
CA ALA A 113 -4.52 8.14 -11.86
C ALA A 113 -5.47 6.96 -11.61
N ALA A 114 -5.81 6.69 -10.35
CA ALA A 114 -6.68 5.58 -9.96
C ALA A 114 -8.18 5.92 -10.03
N ARG A 115 -8.52 7.22 -10.17
CA ARG A 115 -9.92 7.66 -10.21
C ARG A 115 -10.62 7.14 -11.47
N GLY A 116 -11.82 6.58 -11.30
CA GLY A 116 -12.64 6.08 -12.41
C GLY A 116 -12.20 4.74 -13.00
N LEU A 117 -11.10 4.16 -12.52
CA LEU A 117 -10.66 2.85 -12.99
C LEU A 117 -11.41 1.74 -12.26
N ASP A 118 -11.92 0.80 -13.03
CA ASP A 118 -12.42 -0.46 -12.48
C ASP A 118 -11.27 -1.47 -12.41
N ILE A 119 -10.74 -1.64 -11.20
CA ILE A 119 -9.64 -2.59 -10.93
C ILE A 119 -10.24 -3.75 -10.16
N PRO A 120 -10.45 -4.90 -10.80
CA PRO A 120 -11.06 -6.04 -10.14
C PRO A 120 -10.07 -6.79 -9.22
N GLY A 121 -10.61 -7.46 -8.21
CA GLY A 121 -9.86 -8.45 -7.42
C GLY A 121 -8.81 -7.87 -6.49
N VAL A 122 -8.97 -6.64 -6.01
CA VAL A 122 -8.04 -6.03 -5.04
C VAL A 122 -8.34 -6.54 -3.64
N ASP A 123 -7.33 -7.12 -2.99
CA ASP A 123 -7.44 -7.66 -1.64
C ASP A 123 -7.02 -6.64 -0.59
N TRP A 124 -5.96 -5.85 -0.89
CA TRP A 124 -5.41 -4.85 0.02
C TRP A 124 -5.29 -3.47 -0.61
N VAL A 125 -5.64 -2.46 0.18
CA VAL A 125 -5.37 -1.05 -0.12
C VAL A 125 -4.45 -0.49 0.94
N ILE A 126 -3.24 -0.10 0.55
CA ILE A 126 -2.28 0.59 1.41
C ILE A 126 -2.36 2.09 1.14
N GLN A 127 -2.58 2.88 2.17
CA GLN A 127 -2.49 4.33 2.12
C GLN A 127 -1.13 4.73 2.72
N PHE A 128 -0.11 4.75 1.87
CA PHE A 128 1.26 5.11 2.27
C PHE A 128 1.32 6.54 2.81
N ASP A 129 0.57 7.42 2.16
CA ASP A 129 0.31 8.77 2.60
C ASP A 129 -1.18 8.95 2.87
N ALA A 130 -1.53 9.54 4.01
CA ALA A 130 -2.90 9.90 4.33
C ALA A 130 -3.45 10.92 3.32
N PRO A 131 -4.63 10.72 2.73
CA PRO A 131 -5.22 11.71 1.84
C PRO A 131 -5.69 12.93 2.63
N GLN A 132 -5.57 14.10 2.04
CA GLN A 132 -6.03 15.35 2.66
C GLN A 132 -7.57 15.43 2.74
N ASP A 133 -8.27 14.81 1.78
CA ASP A 133 -9.72 14.79 1.69
C ASP A 133 -10.27 13.44 2.19
N PRO A 134 -11.21 13.45 3.15
CA PRO A 134 -11.90 12.23 3.61
C PRO A 134 -12.64 11.49 2.50
N ALA A 135 -13.15 12.19 1.49
CA ALA A 135 -13.76 11.55 0.34
C ALA A 135 -12.73 10.72 -0.44
N ALA A 136 -11.49 11.19 -0.56
CA ALA A 136 -10.41 10.43 -1.16
C ALA A 136 -10.10 9.16 -0.33
N PHE A 137 -10.11 9.24 1.00
CA PHE A 137 -9.96 8.05 1.86
C PHE A 137 -11.00 6.98 1.51
N VAL A 138 -12.29 7.37 1.48
CA VAL A 138 -13.39 6.44 1.16
C VAL A 138 -13.26 5.88 -0.26
N HIS A 139 -12.87 6.70 -1.23
CA HIS A 139 -12.66 6.27 -2.62
C HIS A 139 -11.50 5.29 -2.76
N ARG A 140 -10.40 5.48 -2.00
CA ARG A 140 -9.26 4.58 -1.99
C ARG A 140 -9.66 3.22 -1.43
N VAL A 141 -10.22 3.19 -0.22
CA VAL A 141 -10.61 1.92 0.41
C VAL A 141 -11.74 1.21 -0.33
N GLY A 142 -12.57 1.94 -1.07
CA GLY A 142 -13.59 1.39 -1.95
C GLY A 142 -13.05 0.66 -3.19
N ARG A 143 -11.72 0.50 -3.34
CA ARG A 143 -11.11 -0.36 -4.38
C ARG A 143 -11.09 -1.82 -3.96
N THR A 144 -11.16 -2.12 -2.69
CA THR A 144 -11.29 -3.47 -2.15
C THR A 144 -12.70 -3.71 -1.59
N ALA A 145 -12.96 -4.90 -1.08
CA ALA A 145 -14.26 -5.32 -0.52
C ALA A 145 -15.45 -5.14 -1.50
N ARG A 146 -15.23 -5.42 -2.77
CA ARG A 146 -16.26 -5.33 -3.81
C ARG A 146 -16.94 -6.67 -4.04
N MET A 147 -18.19 -6.62 -4.51
CA MET A 147 -18.98 -7.81 -4.90
C MET A 147 -19.11 -8.87 -3.80
N GLY A 148 -19.23 -8.43 -2.52
CA GLY A 148 -19.39 -9.35 -1.39
C GLY A 148 -18.09 -10.04 -0.93
N ARG A 149 -16.92 -9.67 -1.48
CA ARG A 149 -15.62 -10.16 -1.04
C ARG A 149 -15.15 -9.40 0.20
N GLU A 150 -14.36 -10.05 1.03
CA GLU A 150 -13.61 -9.39 2.09
C GLU A 150 -12.52 -8.50 1.49
N GLY A 151 -12.18 -7.42 2.18
CA GLY A 151 -11.12 -6.52 1.78
C GLY A 151 -10.47 -5.86 2.98
N SER A 152 -9.22 -5.49 2.83
CA SER A 152 -8.44 -4.88 3.90
C SER A 152 -7.79 -3.57 3.45
N SER A 153 -7.66 -2.63 4.36
CA SER A 153 -6.88 -1.42 4.14
C SER A 153 -5.96 -1.14 5.32
N LEU A 154 -4.73 -0.75 5.01
CA LEU A 154 -3.75 -0.30 5.97
C LEU A 154 -3.37 1.16 5.69
N LEU A 155 -3.42 1.99 6.71
CA LEU A 155 -3.01 3.40 6.67
C LEU A 155 -1.72 3.57 7.47
N TYR A 156 -0.66 4.13 6.86
CA TYR A 156 0.50 4.61 7.61
C TYR A 156 0.26 6.03 8.11
N VAL A 157 0.55 6.24 9.39
CA VAL A 157 0.40 7.53 10.09
C VAL A 157 1.70 7.80 10.83
N SER A 158 2.27 9.00 10.68
CA SER A 158 3.40 9.39 11.53
C SER A 158 2.88 9.85 12.90
N PRO A 159 3.73 9.83 13.96
CA PRO A 159 3.35 10.36 15.27
C PRO A 159 2.81 11.80 15.22
N HIS A 160 3.27 12.60 14.25
CA HIS A 160 2.79 13.98 14.05
C HIS A 160 1.46 14.07 13.30
N GLU A 161 0.97 12.98 12.72
CA GLU A 161 -0.27 12.89 11.94
C GLU A 161 -1.40 12.18 12.70
N GLU A 162 -1.24 11.87 13.98
CA GLU A 162 -2.27 11.16 14.78
C GLU A 162 -3.62 11.89 14.83
N SER A 163 -3.60 13.23 14.72
CA SER A 163 -4.83 14.03 14.58
C SER A 163 -5.68 13.62 13.37
N TYR A 164 -5.08 12.97 12.36
CA TYR A 164 -5.80 12.45 11.21
C TYR A 164 -6.73 11.28 11.59
N LEU A 165 -6.35 10.45 12.55
CA LEU A 165 -7.20 9.37 13.05
C LEU A 165 -8.44 9.93 13.74
N GLU A 166 -8.26 11.00 14.53
CA GLU A 166 -9.40 11.70 15.16
C GLU A 166 -10.31 12.34 14.10
N PHE A 167 -9.71 12.93 13.07
CA PHE A 167 -10.45 13.47 11.94
C PHE A 167 -11.30 12.42 11.21
N LEU A 168 -10.80 11.18 11.02
CA LEU A 168 -11.57 10.08 10.47
C LEU A 168 -12.69 9.64 11.43
N ARG A 169 -12.41 9.58 12.74
CA ARG A 169 -13.38 9.20 13.78
C ARG A 169 -14.59 10.12 13.81
N VAL A 170 -14.38 11.44 13.74
CA VAL A 170 -15.46 12.44 13.69
C VAL A 170 -16.37 12.23 12.47
N ARG A 171 -15.87 11.61 11.41
CA ARG A 171 -16.63 11.27 10.19
C ARG A 171 -17.20 9.86 10.20
N HIS A 172 -17.24 9.22 11.37
CA HIS A 172 -17.72 7.85 11.56
C HIS A 172 -16.96 6.80 10.73
N ILE A 173 -15.68 7.07 10.42
CA ILE A 173 -14.76 6.13 9.81
C ILE A 173 -13.91 5.54 10.94
N LYS A 174 -14.21 4.32 11.34
CA LYS A 174 -13.49 3.61 12.39
C LYS A 174 -12.31 2.88 11.77
N VAL A 175 -11.09 3.21 12.21
CA VAL A 175 -9.84 2.56 11.84
C VAL A 175 -9.22 2.01 13.13
N GLU A 176 -8.78 0.75 13.11
CA GLU A 176 -8.24 0.06 14.28
C GLU A 176 -6.71 -0.08 14.18
N PRO A 177 -5.98 -0.16 15.29
CA PRO A 177 -4.54 -0.48 15.23
C PRO A 177 -4.30 -1.78 14.48
N SER A 178 -3.25 -1.89 13.70
CA SER A 178 -2.89 -3.14 13.04
C SER A 178 -2.42 -4.18 14.06
N PRO A 179 -2.56 -5.48 13.79
CA PRO A 179 -2.05 -6.52 14.68
C PRO A 179 -0.55 -6.44 14.94
N ALA A 180 0.23 -5.89 14.00
CA ALA A 180 1.66 -5.67 14.17
C ALA A 180 1.97 -4.69 15.31
N MET A 181 1.21 -3.59 15.43
CA MET A 181 1.36 -2.66 16.55
C MET A 181 1.02 -3.28 17.91
N LEU A 182 0.01 -4.15 17.94
CA LEU A 182 -0.42 -4.81 19.19
C LEU A 182 0.60 -5.86 19.69
N GLY A 183 1.55 -6.27 18.85
CA GLY A 183 2.65 -7.16 19.21
C GLY A 183 3.86 -6.43 19.79
N GLU A 184 4.13 -5.22 19.32
CA GLU A 184 5.25 -4.40 19.78
C GLU A 184 5.06 -3.88 21.23
N GLU A 185 3.82 -3.65 21.69
CA GLU A 185 3.53 -3.24 23.08
C GLU A 185 3.81 -4.32 24.14
N LYS A 186 4.08 -5.57 23.76
CA LYS A 186 4.35 -6.68 24.69
C LYS A 186 5.83 -6.91 24.98
N GLU A 187 6.73 -6.22 24.29
CA GLU A 187 8.19 -6.36 24.49
C GLU A 187 8.80 -5.23 25.35
N GLU A 188 8.02 -4.20 25.76
CA GLU A 188 8.48 -3.08 26.61
C GLU A 188 8.07 -3.19 28.10
N GLU A 189 7.58 -4.35 28.59
CA GLU A 189 7.38 -4.60 30.02
C GLU A 189 8.54 -5.51 30.60
#